data_69c7e864b77df952858a9e8f1e94f61a
#
_entry.id   69c7e864b77df952858a9e8f1e94f61a
#
_cell.length_a   1.000
_cell.length_b   1.000
_cell.length_c   1.000
_cell.angle_alpha   90.00
_cell.angle_beta   90.00
_cell.angle_gamma   90.00
#
_symmetry.space_group_name_H-M   'P 1'
#
loop_
_entity.id
_entity.type
_entity.pdbx_description
1 polymer ?
#
loop_
_entity_poly.entity_id
_entity_poly.type
_entity_poly.pdbx_seq_one_letter_code
_entity_poly.pdbx_strand_id
1 'polypeptide(L)'
;MHIGHIPLANRLFVAPMAGVTDRPFRQLCKALGAGYAVSEMVTSRKDLWNSLKTSRRANHEGEPGPIAVQIAGTDAPMMAEAAVYNVERGAQIIDINMGCPAKKVCNKWAGSALMQNEALAVEIAAAVVEACAPFNVPVTLKMRTGWCQEHKNAVALARQFESVGIQMLTVHGRTREQGYKGHAEYDTIAAVKAAVKVPVAANGDITSPEKARDVLAATGADAIMIGRAAQGRPWIFREIGHFLATGEHLAPPLVAEVRRLLLDHLQDHYSLYGELTGVRSARKHIAWYLRALPGGEAFRQHINTIEDCTTQWQAVADHLDALGQQMDRLPAATGLDAEPEEQEGLAA
;
A
#
# COMPACT_ATOMS: atom_id res chain seq x y z
N MET A 1 -3.94 19.20 1.34
CA MET A 1 -4.90 18.25 0.76
C MET A 1 -5.75 17.67 1.88
N HIS A 2 -7.04 17.32 1.64
CA HIS A 2 -7.94 16.75 2.64
C HIS A 2 -8.64 15.52 2.09
N ILE A 3 -9.00 14.61 2.98
CA ILE A 3 -10.00 13.56 2.74
C ILE A 3 -11.19 13.88 3.66
N GLY A 4 -12.28 14.35 3.06
CA GLY A 4 -13.34 14.96 3.85
C GLY A 4 -12.83 16.12 4.69
N HIS A 5 -13.04 16.07 5.99
CA HIS A 5 -12.54 17.06 6.96
C HIS A 5 -11.11 16.77 7.48
N ILE A 6 -10.52 15.62 7.11
CA ILE A 6 -9.22 15.19 7.63
C ILE A 6 -8.09 15.76 6.77
N PRO A 7 -7.20 16.61 7.34
CA PRO A 7 -6.03 17.12 6.63
C PRO A 7 -4.96 16.02 6.51
N LEU A 8 -4.30 15.99 5.35
CA LEU A 8 -3.14 15.12 5.11
C LEU A 8 -1.85 15.97 5.10
N ALA A 9 -0.78 15.42 5.67
CA ALA A 9 0.52 16.09 5.76
C ALA A 9 1.11 16.41 4.37
N ASN A 10 0.92 15.52 3.40
CA ASN A 10 1.37 15.70 2.02
C ASN A 10 0.57 14.78 1.06
N ARG A 11 0.99 14.73 -0.20
CA ARG A 11 0.34 13.98 -1.30
C ARG A 11 0.99 12.62 -1.62
N LEU A 12 1.80 12.08 -0.71
CA LEU A 12 2.53 10.82 -0.90
C LEU A 12 1.91 9.71 -0.04
N PHE A 13 1.37 8.69 -0.67
CA PHE A 13 0.57 7.65 -0.02
C PHE A 13 1.22 6.27 -0.13
N VAL A 14 1.07 5.48 0.92
CA VAL A 14 1.44 4.05 0.92
C VAL A 14 0.26 3.21 0.44
N ALA A 15 0.49 2.37 -0.57
CA ALA A 15 -0.55 1.48 -1.08
C ALA A 15 -0.81 0.29 -0.13
N PRO A 16 -2.08 -0.15 0.01
CA PRO A 16 -2.40 -1.40 0.68
C PRO A 16 -1.86 -2.59 -0.11
N MET A 17 -0.92 -3.32 0.48
CA MET A 17 -0.29 -4.52 -0.11
C MET A 17 -0.41 -5.68 0.87
N ALA A 18 -1.11 -6.75 0.47
CA ALA A 18 -1.32 -7.92 1.31
C ALA A 18 0.01 -8.57 1.74
N GLY A 19 0.16 -8.78 3.04
CA GLY A 19 1.38 -9.30 3.65
C GLY A 19 2.55 -8.31 3.72
N VAL A 20 2.35 -7.05 3.38
CA VAL A 20 3.43 -6.02 3.36
C VAL A 20 3.06 -4.80 4.18
N THR A 21 1.88 -4.24 3.96
CA THR A 21 1.47 -2.95 4.57
C THR A 21 0.85 -3.18 5.95
N ASP A 22 1.55 -3.97 6.78
CA ASP A 22 1.25 -4.14 8.20
C ASP A 22 1.62 -2.86 9.00
N ARG A 23 1.29 -2.86 10.30
CA ARG A 23 1.57 -1.71 11.16
C ARG A 23 3.04 -1.28 11.13
N PRO A 24 4.04 -2.15 11.34
CA PRO A 24 5.45 -1.77 11.29
C PRO A 24 5.85 -1.09 10.00
N PHE A 25 5.42 -1.61 8.85
CA PHE A 25 5.76 -1.03 7.56
C PHE A 25 5.07 0.33 7.32
N ARG A 26 3.80 0.50 7.73
CA ARG A 26 3.10 1.79 7.62
C ARG A 26 3.74 2.86 8.49
N GLN A 27 4.06 2.52 9.75
CA GLN A 27 4.74 3.45 10.67
C GLN A 27 6.10 3.88 10.10
N LEU A 28 6.89 2.93 9.60
CA LEU A 28 8.18 3.21 8.96
C LEU A 28 8.04 4.14 7.76
N CYS A 29 7.10 3.88 6.85
CA CYS A 29 6.87 4.74 5.69
C CYS A 29 6.40 6.15 6.10
N LYS A 30 5.51 6.26 7.09
CA LYS A 30 5.06 7.56 7.64
C LYS A 30 6.23 8.34 8.26
N ALA A 31 7.08 7.68 9.04
CA ALA A 31 8.28 8.30 9.62
C ALA A 31 9.27 8.79 8.54
N LEU A 32 9.23 8.21 7.35
CA LEU A 32 10.07 8.56 6.21
C LEU A 32 9.37 9.44 5.16
N GLY A 33 8.25 10.08 5.53
CA GLY A 33 7.64 11.13 4.73
C GLY A 33 6.36 10.76 3.98
N ALA A 34 5.81 9.56 4.16
CA ALA A 34 4.48 9.28 3.65
C ALA A 34 3.41 10.05 4.45
N GLY A 35 2.57 10.82 3.76
CA GLY A 35 1.50 11.61 4.40
C GLY A 35 0.24 10.81 4.72
N TYR A 36 0.11 9.61 4.16
CA TYR A 36 -1.04 8.73 4.32
C TYR A 36 -0.67 7.28 4.04
N ALA A 37 -1.24 6.37 4.80
CA ALA A 37 -1.06 4.93 4.58
C ALA A 37 -2.38 4.19 4.84
N VAL A 38 -2.67 3.20 4.00
CA VAL A 38 -3.87 2.36 4.12
C VAL A 38 -3.45 0.97 4.61
N SER A 39 -4.21 0.40 5.54
CA SER A 39 -3.95 -0.95 6.06
C SER A 39 -4.03 -2.02 4.97
N GLU A 40 -3.54 -3.21 5.25
CA GLU A 40 -3.92 -4.38 4.47
C GLU A 40 -5.44 -4.56 4.48
N MET A 41 -6.01 -5.15 3.42
CA MET A 41 -7.44 -5.40 3.36
C MET A 41 -7.88 -6.39 4.47
N VAL A 42 -8.89 -6.01 5.24
CA VAL A 42 -9.59 -6.86 6.19
C VAL A 42 -10.92 -7.35 5.59
N THR A 43 -11.34 -8.52 6.02
CA THR A 43 -12.57 -9.13 5.49
C THR A 43 -13.82 -8.53 6.12
N SER A 44 -14.90 -8.40 5.34
CA SER A 44 -16.24 -8.06 5.87
C SER A 44 -16.92 -9.22 6.60
N ARG A 45 -16.39 -10.44 6.53
CA ARG A 45 -16.94 -11.62 7.21
C ARG A 45 -16.74 -11.55 8.72
N LYS A 46 -17.84 -11.43 9.44
CA LYS A 46 -17.88 -11.28 10.92
C LYS A 46 -17.24 -12.45 11.67
N ASP A 47 -17.43 -13.67 11.18
CA ASP A 47 -16.85 -14.89 11.74
C ASP A 47 -15.30 -14.93 11.69
N LEU A 48 -14.67 -14.08 10.89
CA LEU A 48 -13.22 -13.99 10.73
C LEU A 48 -12.59 -12.76 11.42
N TRP A 49 -13.38 -11.85 12.01
CA TRP A 49 -12.84 -10.62 12.60
C TRP A 49 -11.89 -10.86 13.76
N ASN A 50 -12.18 -11.87 14.59
CA ASN A 50 -11.35 -12.25 15.73
C ASN A 50 -10.21 -13.21 15.34
N SER A 51 -10.02 -13.52 14.05
CA SER A 51 -8.89 -14.33 13.64
C SER A 51 -7.58 -13.55 13.81
N LEU A 52 -6.50 -14.24 14.19
CA LEU A 52 -5.17 -13.65 14.35
C LEU A 52 -4.71 -12.89 13.10
N LYS A 53 -5.08 -13.39 11.92
CA LYS A 53 -4.78 -12.77 10.64
C LYS A 53 -5.49 -11.41 10.47
N THR A 54 -6.78 -11.34 10.78
CA THR A 54 -7.55 -10.10 10.68
C THR A 54 -7.10 -9.10 11.74
N SER A 55 -6.89 -9.55 12.97
CA SER A 55 -6.40 -8.71 14.06
C SER A 55 -5.06 -8.04 13.71
N ARG A 56 -4.09 -8.79 13.17
CA ARG A 56 -2.80 -8.23 12.74
C ARG A 56 -2.94 -7.21 11.61
N ARG A 57 -3.83 -7.46 10.63
CA ARG A 57 -4.06 -6.55 9.50
C ARG A 57 -4.73 -5.24 9.91
N ALA A 58 -5.67 -5.31 10.84
CA ALA A 58 -6.37 -4.15 11.38
C ALA A 58 -5.58 -3.42 12.48
N ASN A 59 -4.46 -3.98 12.96
CA ASN A 59 -3.68 -3.38 14.03
C ASN A 59 -3.10 -2.03 13.60
N HIS A 60 -3.33 -1.01 14.40
CA HIS A 60 -2.81 0.35 14.23
C HIS A 60 -2.34 0.96 15.56
N GLU A 61 -2.04 0.13 16.54
CA GLU A 61 -1.54 0.55 17.84
C GLU A 61 -0.26 1.39 17.72
N GLY A 62 -0.30 2.62 18.27
CA GLY A 62 0.82 3.55 18.21
C GLY A 62 1.11 4.13 16.81
N GLU A 63 0.26 3.87 15.81
CA GLU A 63 0.42 4.44 14.48
C GLU A 63 -0.02 5.92 14.48
N PRO A 64 0.79 6.86 13.94
CA PRO A 64 0.36 8.25 13.81
C PRO A 64 -0.82 8.36 12.82
N GLY A 65 -1.81 9.20 13.15
CA GLY A 65 -2.97 9.44 12.29
C GLY A 65 -2.62 10.12 10.95
N PRO A 66 -3.58 10.16 10.02
CA PRO A 66 -4.88 9.48 10.08
C PRO A 66 -4.77 7.96 9.90
N ILE A 67 -5.63 7.23 10.64
CA ILE A 67 -5.72 5.77 10.57
C ILE A 67 -6.73 5.37 9.51
N ALA A 68 -6.27 4.72 8.46
CA ALA A 68 -7.12 4.23 7.39
C ALA A 68 -7.15 2.70 7.35
N VAL A 69 -8.35 2.13 7.44
CA VAL A 69 -8.55 0.68 7.37
C VAL A 69 -9.25 0.32 6.07
N GLN A 70 -8.62 -0.58 5.29
CA GLN A 70 -9.21 -1.08 4.05
C GLN A 70 -10.07 -2.32 4.32
N ILE A 71 -11.32 -2.28 3.87
CA ILE A 71 -12.27 -3.39 3.95
C ILE A 71 -12.53 -4.01 2.57
N ALA A 72 -12.79 -5.32 2.54
CA ALA A 72 -13.10 -6.07 1.33
C ALA A 72 -14.22 -7.08 1.56
N GLY A 73 -15.18 -7.10 0.66
CA GLY A 73 -16.33 -7.99 0.69
C GLY A 73 -17.17 -7.88 -0.56
N THR A 74 -18.35 -8.50 -0.56
CA THR A 74 -19.21 -8.67 -1.74
C THR A 74 -20.68 -8.37 -1.47
N ASP A 75 -20.99 -7.97 -0.26
CA ASP A 75 -22.36 -7.79 0.23
C ASP A 75 -22.46 -6.46 0.96
N ALA A 76 -23.41 -5.63 0.59
CA ALA A 76 -23.52 -4.26 1.08
C ALA A 76 -23.78 -4.20 2.60
N PRO A 77 -24.72 -4.96 3.18
CA PRO A 77 -24.92 -5.02 4.64
C PRO A 77 -23.67 -5.46 5.39
N MET A 78 -22.97 -6.52 4.93
CA MET A 78 -21.73 -6.98 5.57
C MET A 78 -20.59 -5.96 5.49
N MET A 79 -20.50 -5.21 4.39
CA MET A 79 -19.50 -4.15 4.24
C MET A 79 -19.81 -2.96 5.15
N ALA A 80 -21.07 -2.59 5.31
CA ALA A 80 -21.52 -1.57 6.26
C ALA A 80 -21.17 -1.96 7.71
N GLU A 81 -21.51 -3.20 8.12
CA GLU A 81 -21.14 -3.71 9.45
C GLU A 81 -19.60 -3.71 9.67
N ALA A 82 -18.83 -4.12 8.67
CA ALA A 82 -17.36 -4.12 8.75
C ALA A 82 -16.78 -2.71 8.87
N ALA A 83 -17.39 -1.72 8.22
CA ALA A 83 -17.00 -0.33 8.35
C ALA A 83 -17.21 0.17 9.78
N VAL A 84 -18.42 0.01 10.34
CA VAL A 84 -18.73 0.38 11.72
C VAL A 84 -17.80 -0.32 12.72
N TYR A 85 -17.61 -1.62 12.56
CA TYR A 85 -16.70 -2.40 13.41
C TYR A 85 -15.27 -1.83 13.49
N ASN A 86 -14.73 -1.37 12.36
CA ASN A 86 -13.38 -0.78 12.32
C ASN A 86 -13.38 0.67 12.81
N VAL A 87 -14.45 1.45 12.57
CA VAL A 87 -14.61 2.81 13.14
C VAL A 87 -14.63 2.76 14.66
N GLU A 88 -15.39 1.87 15.27
CA GLU A 88 -15.44 1.68 16.71
C GLU A 88 -14.09 1.27 17.33
N ARG A 89 -13.16 0.78 16.50
CA ARG A 89 -11.78 0.41 16.88
C ARG A 89 -10.73 1.44 16.52
N GLY A 90 -11.16 2.65 16.15
CA GLY A 90 -10.27 3.78 15.95
C GLY A 90 -9.90 4.06 14.50
N ALA A 91 -10.53 3.42 13.51
CA ALA A 91 -10.36 3.83 12.12
C ALA A 91 -10.94 5.25 11.92
N GLN A 92 -10.14 6.14 11.38
CA GLN A 92 -10.50 7.52 11.07
C GLN A 92 -10.93 7.69 9.61
N ILE A 93 -10.56 6.73 8.76
CA ILE A 93 -10.93 6.65 7.34
C ILE A 93 -11.24 5.18 7.06
N ILE A 94 -12.33 4.90 6.34
CA ILE A 94 -12.60 3.58 5.78
C ILE A 94 -12.29 3.62 4.30
N ASP A 95 -11.46 2.66 3.83
CA ASP A 95 -11.13 2.49 2.42
C ASP A 95 -11.77 1.22 1.87
N ILE A 96 -12.44 1.31 0.71
CA ILE A 96 -13.08 0.16 0.06
C ILE A 96 -12.15 -0.42 -0.99
N ASN A 97 -11.87 -1.74 -0.90
CA ASN A 97 -11.08 -2.44 -1.91
C ASN A 97 -11.92 -2.88 -3.11
N MET A 98 -11.70 -2.25 -4.26
CA MET A 98 -12.19 -2.68 -5.57
C MET A 98 -11.04 -2.85 -6.59
N GLY A 99 -9.83 -3.15 -6.11
CA GLY A 99 -8.64 -3.23 -6.96
C GLY A 99 -7.84 -4.53 -6.87
N CYS A 100 -8.09 -5.38 -5.86
CA CYS A 100 -7.33 -6.63 -5.68
C CYS A 100 -7.58 -7.60 -6.84
N PRO A 101 -6.53 -8.01 -7.62
CA PRO A 101 -6.71 -8.89 -8.77
C PRO A 101 -6.60 -10.39 -8.41
N ALA A 102 -6.30 -10.73 -7.16
CA ALA A 102 -6.02 -12.09 -6.73
C ALA A 102 -7.21 -13.02 -7.01
N LYS A 103 -6.96 -14.17 -7.64
CA LYS A 103 -7.99 -15.18 -7.98
C LYS A 103 -8.84 -15.55 -6.77
N LYS A 104 -8.23 -15.77 -5.61
CA LYS A 104 -8.91 -16.08 -4.34
C LYS A 104 -9.93 -15.02 -3.91
N VAL A 105 -9.69 -13.76 -4.22
CA VAL A 105 -10.57 -12.63 -3.94
C VAL A 105 -11.62 -12.50 -5.04
N CYS A 106 -11.21 -12.49 -6.31
CA CYS A 106 -12.08 -12.35 -7.46
C CYS A 106 -13.07 -13.52 -7.61
N ASN A 107 -12.66 -14.76 -7.32
CA ASN A 107 -13.55 -15.94 -7.35
C ASN A 107 -14.69 -15.86 -6.33
N LYS A 108 -14.59 -14.95 -5.35
CA LYS A 108 -15.66 -14.61 -4.41
C LYS A 108 -16.39 -13.33 -4.77
N TRP A 109 -16.22 -12.83 -6.01
CA TRP A 109 -16.80 -11.58 -6.49
C TRP A 109 -16.39 -10.32 -5.68
N ALA A 110 -15.26 -10.38 -4.94
CA ALA A 110 -14.70 -9.24 -4.20
C ALA A 110 -13.55 -8.58 -4.95
N GLY A 111 -13.08 -7.44 -4.44
CA GLY A 111 -11.98 -6.69 -5.01
C GLY A 111 -12.30 -6.20 -6.43
N SER A 112 -11.39 -6.40 -7.38
CA SER A 112 -11.59 -5.91 -8.75
C SER A 112 -12.72 -6.61 -9.54
N ALA A 113 -13.23 -7.75 -9.06
CA ALA A 113 -14.38 -8.42 -9.67
C ALA A 113 -15.67 -7.58 -9.53
N LEU A 114 -15.79 -6.77 -8.48
CA LEU A 114 -16.92 -5.85 -8.30
C LEU A 114 -17.08 -4.86 -9.46
N MET A 115 -15.98 -4.49 -10.13
CA MET A 115 -16.05 -3.58 -11.29
C MET A 115 -16.83 -4.16 -12.49
N GLN A 116 -17.12 -5.48 -12.52
CA GLN A 116 -17.97 -6.10 -13.53
C GLN A 116 -19.47 -5.98 -13.21
N ASN A 117 -19.81 -5.64 -11.97
CA ASN A 117 -21.19 -5.41 -11.54
C ASN A 117 -21.29 -4.03 -10.91
N GLU A 118 -21.46 -3.02 -11.76
CA GLU A 118 -21.44 -1.61 -11.36
C GLU A 118 -22.55 -1.30 -10.35
N ALA A 119 -23.73 -1.87 -10.51
CA ALA A 119 -24.85 -1.67 -9.58
C ALA A 119 -24.49 -2.13 -8.16
N LEU A 120 -23.95 -3.34 -8.03
CA LEU A 120 -23.52 -3.88 -6.72
C LEU A 120 -22.33 -3.08 -6.15
N ALA A 121 -21.38 -2.66 -6.99
CA ALA A 121 -20.26 -1.84 -6.56
C ALA A 121 -20.74 -0.50 -5.94
N VAL A 122 -21.69 0.15 -6.59
CA VAL A 122 -22.27 1.42 -6.10
C VAL A 122 -23.13 1.19 -4.85
N GLU A 123 -23.92 0.13 -4.81
CA GLU A 123 -24.71 -0.26 -3.63
C GLU A 123 -23.81 -0.46 -2.39
N ILE A 124 -22.68 -1.19 -2.55
CA ILE A 124 -21.69 -1.39 -1.48
C ILE A 124 -21.12 -0.04 -1.04
N ALA A 125 -20.72 0.82 -1.98
CA ALA A 125 -20.15 2.12 -1.65
C ALA A 125 -21.14 2.99 -0.88
N ALA A 126 -22.39 3.05 -1.33
CA ALA A 126 -23.47 3.81 -0.67
C ALA A 126 -23.73 3.31 0.76
N ALA A 127 -23.84 1.98 0.94
CA ALA A 127 -24.08 1.39 2.26
C ALA A 127 -22.94 1.67 3.25
N VAL A 128 -21.68 1.64 2.80
CA VAL A 128 -20.53 1.96 3.65
C VAL A 128 -20.50 3.45 4.00
N VAL A 129 -20.79 4.33 3.05
CA VAL A 129 -20.87 5.78 3.29
C VAL A 129 -21.97 6.10 4.30
N GLU A 130 -23.16 5.54 4.12
CA GLU A 130 -24.29 5.71 5.04
C GLU A 130 -23.93 5.23 6.46
N ALA A 131 -23.31 4.05 6.58
CA ALA A 131 -22.91 3.49 7.86
C ALA A 131 -21.84 4.32 8.59
N CYS A 132 -20.94 4.99 7.86
CA CYS A 132 -19.89 5.84 8.42
C CYS A 132 -20.35 7.26 8.76
N ALA A 133 -21.46 7.73 8.17
CA ALA A 133 -21.95 9.10 8.33
C ALA A 133 -22.23 9.50 9.79
N PRO A 134 -22.86 8.66 10.65
CA PRO A 134 -23.11 9.00 12.07
C PRO A 134 -21.83 9.26 12.87
N PHE A 135 -20.71 8.68 12.45
CA PHE A 135 -19.39 8.81 13.08
C PHE A 135 -18.55 9.94 12.48
N ASN A 136 -19.06 10.62 11.45
CA ASN A 136 -18.32 11.61 10.66
C ASN A 136 -16.99 11.05 10.11
N VAL A 137 -16.95 9.77 9.71
CA VAL A 137 -15.78 9.09 9.17
C VAL A 137 -15.85 9.10 7.63
N PRO A 138 -14.88 9.72 6.93
CA PRO A 138 -14.85 9.73 5.48
C PRO A 138 -14.58 8.34 4.91
N VAL A 139 -15.19 8.05 3.75
CA VAL A 139 -15.00 6.82 3.01
C VAL A 139 -14.23 7.10 1.72
N THR A 140 -13.19 6.29 1.48
CA THR A 140 -12.39 6.31 0.26
C THR A 140 -12.52 4.98 -0.48
N LEU A 141 -12.09 4.94 -1.74
CA LEU A 141 -12.20 3.74 -2.55
C LEU A 141 -10.98 3.58 -3.45
N LYS A 142 -10.42 2.36 -3.49
CA LYS A 142 -9.31 2.01 -4.37
C LYS A 142 -9.74 1.00 -5.42
N MET A 143 -9.58 1.37 -6.71
CA MET A 143 -9.98 0.56 -7.86
C MET A 143 -8.87 0.44 -8.91
N ARG A 144 -9.15 -0.30 -9.98
CA ARG A 144 -8.36 -0.39 -11.22
C ARG A 144 -9.03 0.40 -12.33
N THR A 145 -8.43 0.39 -13.55
CA THR A 145 -9.02 1.05 -14.73
C THR A 145 -10.25 0.32 -15.26
N GLY A 146 -10.37 -0.98 -14.97
CA GLY A 146 -11.46 -1.85 -15.39
C GLY A 146 -11.10 -3.33 -15.23
N TRP A 147 -11.93 -4.20 -15.79
CA TRP A 147 -11.70 -5.64 -15.79
C TRP A 147 -10.63 -6.05 -16.82
N CYS A 148 -10.80 -5.67 -18.08
CA CYS A 148 -9.89 -5.91 -19.19
C CYS A 148 -9.76 -4.64 -20.05
N GLN A 149 -8.97 -4.66 -21.11
CA GLN A 149 -8.76 -3.49 -21.98
C GLN A 149 -10.05 -3.03 -22.67
N GLU A 150 -10.91 -3.96 -23.04
CA GLU A 150 -12.20 -3.71 -23.71
C GLU A 150 -13.27 -3.19 -22.74
N HIS A 151 -13.08 -3.42 -21.45
CA HIS A 151 -14.04 -3.06 -20.39
C HIS A 151 -13.37 -2.21 -19.31
N LYS A 152 -12.92 -1.01 -19.69
CA LYS A 152 -12.45 0.04 -18.78
C LYS A 152 -13.62 0.95 -18.41
N ASN A 153 -14.11 0.79 -17.19
CA ASN A 153 -15.29 1.52 -16.70
C ASN A 153 -14.99 2.43 -15.48
N ALA A 154 -13.72 2.64 -15.15
CA ALA A 154 -13.34 3.44 -13.99
C ALA A 154 -13.93 4.86 -14.01
N VAL A 155 -14.03 5.51 -15.18
CA VAL A 155 -14.58 6.87 -15.28
C VAL A 155 -16.07 6.91 -14.94
N ALA A 156 -16.85 5.94 -15.46
CA ALA A 156 -18.27 5.84 -15.17
C ALA A 156 -18.53 5.55 -13.68
N LEU A 157 -17.79 4.57 -13.12
CA LEU A 157 -17.86 4.22 -11.72
C LEU A 157 -17.41 5.36 -10.80
N ALA A 158 -16.38 6.12 -11.17
CA ALA A 158 -15.89 7.25 -10.37
C ALA A 158 -16.99 8.30 -10.13
N ARG A 159 -17.76 8.64 -11.17
CA ARG A 159 -18.89 9.58 -11.05
C ARG A 159 -19.98 9.03 -10.12
N GLN A 160 -20.27 7.75 -10.21
CA GLN A 160 -21.28 7.10 -9.36
C GLN A 160 -20.79 7.04 -7.91
N PHE A 161 -19.52 6.71 -7.68
CA PHE A 161 -18.94 6.69 -6.33
C PHE A 161 -18.93 8.09 -5.69
N GLU A 162 -18.57 9.12 -6.43
CA GLU A 162 -18.68 10.51 -5.96
C GLU A 162 -20.13 10.86 -5.59
N SER A 163 -21.11 10.47 -6.42
CA SER A 163 -22.52 10.78 -6.20
C SER A 163 -23.11 10.14 -4.95
N VAL A 164 -22.57 8.99 -4.51
CA VAL A 164 -22.99 8.31 -3.28
C VAL A 164 -22.16 8.70 -2.06
N GLY A 165 -21.18 9.63 -2.20
CA GLY A 165 -20.46 10.25 -1.08
C GLY A 165 -19.08 9.71 -0.81
N ILE A 166 -18.43 8.97 -1.73
CA ILE A 166 -17.01 8.66 -1.64
C ILE A 166 -16.19 9.96 -1.69
N GLN A 167 -15.24 10.12 -0.78
CA GLN A 167 -14.53 11.38 -0.57
C GLN A 167 -13.09 11.40 -1.10
N MET A 168 -12.58 10.29 -1.61
CA MET A 168 -11.34 10.19 -2.39
C MET A 168 -11.34 8.89 -3.19
N LEU A 169 -10.79 8.95 -4.40
CA LEU A 169 -10.60 7.78 -5.26
C LEU A 169 -9.11 7.52 -5.47
N THR A 170 -8.70 6.26 -5.41
CA THR A 170 -7.36 5.84 -5.84
C THR A 170 -7.49 4.90 -7.03
N VAL A 171 -6.83 5.21 -8.12
CA VAL A 171 -6.90 4.41 -9.36
C VAL A 171 -5.55 3.82 -9.70
N HIS A 172 -5.47 2.47 -9.75
CA HIS A 172 -4.31 1.77 -10.27
C HIS A 172 -4.39 1.71 -11.79
N GLY A 173 -3.37 2.22 -12.50
CA GLY A 173 -3.28 2.34 -13.95
C GLY A 173 -3.14 1.00 -14.69
N ARG A 174 -3.76 -0.07 -14.21
CA ARG A 174 -3.86 -1.38 -14.86
C ARG A 174 -5.25 -1.95 -14.72
N THR A 175 -5.66 -2.74 -15.71
CA THR A 175 -6.87 -3.56 -15.58
C THR A 175 -6.63 -4.76 -14.65
N ARG A 176 -7.73 -5.45 -14.26
CA ARG A 176 -7.61 -6.68 -13.48
C ARG A 176 -6.85 -7.76 -14.23
N GLU A 177 -7.09 -7.94 -15.53
CA GLU A 177 -6.43 -8.97 -16.33
C GLU A 177 -4.92 -8.76 -16.46
N GLN A 178 -4.49 -7.52 -16.57
CA GLN A 178 -3.06 -7.21 -16.59
C GLN A 178 -2.36 -7.62 -15.28
N GLY A 179 -3.10 -7.65 -14.15
CA GLY A 179 -2.48 -7.95 -12.86
C GLY A 179 -1.36 -6.97 -12.55
N TYR A 180 -0.12 -7.39 -12.74
CA TYR A 180 1.09 -6.58 -12.62
C TYR A 180 1.94 -6.60 -13.91
N LYS A 181 1.47 -7.24 -14.99
CA LYS A 181 2.17 -7.34 -16.28
C LYS A 181 2.10 -6.03 -17.07
N GLY A 182 3.11 -5.80 -17.91
CA GLY A 182 3.25 -4.59 -18.71
C GLY A 182 3.37 -3.33 -17.85
N HIS A 183 3.02 -2.18 -18.42
CA HIS A 183 3.11 -0.89 -17.76
C HIS A 183 1.77 -0.36 -17.29
N ALA A 184 1.77 0.40 -16.17
CA ALA A 184 0.61 1.18 -15.76
C ALA A 184 0.39 2.32 -16.77
N GLU A 185 -0.86 2.51 -17.18
CA GLU A 185 -1.27 3.64 -18.01
C GLU A 185 -1.87 4.74 -17.13
N TYR A 186 -1.79 5.97 -17.61
CA TYR A 186 -2.19 7.14 -16.83
C TYR A 186 -3.36 7.90 -17.46
N ASP A 187 -3.73 7.60 -18.70
CA ASP A 187 -4.81 8.29 -19.42
C ASP A 187 -6.17 8.09 -18.74
N THR A 188 -6.48 6.86 -18.32
CA THR A 188 -7.70 6.59 -17.55
C THR A 188 -7.70 7.30 -16.20
N ILE A 189 -6.54 7.45 -15.56
CA ILE A 189 -6.45 8.20 -14.28
C ILE A 189 -6.72 9.68 -14.52
N ALA A 190 -6.15 10.27 -15.58
CA ALA A 190 -6.43 11.64 -16.00
C ALA A 190 -7.92 11.85 -16.32
N ALA A 191 -8.53 10.90 -17.05
CA ALA A 191 -9.95 10.95 -17.36
C ALA A 191 -10.84 10.84 -16.11
N VAL A 192 -10.48 10.01 -15.14
CA VAL A 192 -11.16 9.96 -13.81
C VAL A 192 -11.03 11.30 -13.11
N LYS A 193 -9.81 11.86 -13.03
CA LYS A 193 -9.59 13.17 -12.38
C LYS A 193 -10.40 14.29 -13.03
N ALA A 194 -10.51 14.29 -14.34
CA ALA A 194 -11.33 15.28 -15.07
C ALA A 194 -12.84 15.06 -14.86
N ALA A 195 -13.27 13.87 -14.47
CA ALA A 195 -14.68 13.50 -14.36
C ALA A 195 -15.29 13.73 -12.98
N VAL A 196 -14.46 13.90 -11.92
CA VAL A 196 -14.89 14.05 -10.53
C VAL A 196 -14.26 15.26 -9.86
N LYS A 197 -14.89 15.73 -8.78
CA LYS A 197 -14.41 16.86 -7.95
C LYS A 197 -13.62 16.38 -6.73
N VAL A 198 -13.91 15.16 -6.25
CA VAL A 198 -13.19 14.57 -5.12
C VAL A 198 -11.72 14.36 -5.46
N PRO A 199 -10.81 14.35 -4.47
CA PRO A 199 -9.41 14.05 -4.71
C PRO A 199 -9.21 12.70 -5.38
N VAL A 200 -8.24 12.64 -6.29
CA VAL A 200 -7.83 11.42 -6.99
C VAL A 200 -6.35 11.16 -6.73
N ALA A 201 -6.01 9.95 -6.30
CA ALA A 201 -4.64 9.48 -6.15
C ALA A 201 -4.27 8.55 -7.31
N ALA A 202 -3.17 8.85 -8.00
CA ALA A 202 -2.62 8.00 -9.07
C ALA A 202 -1.75 6.89 -8.47
N ASN A 203 -1.95 5.65 -8.93
CA ASN A 203 -1.18 4.49 -8.48
C ASN A 203 -0.71 3.64 -9.68
N GLY A 204 0.49 3.12 -9.60
CA GLY A 204 1.10 2.22 -10.59
C GLY A 204 2.45 2.72 -11.08
N ASP A 205 3.47 1.87 -10.99
CA ASP A 205 4.84 2.05 -11.51
C ASP A 205 5.52 3.38 -11.18
N ILE A 206 5.24 3.92 -9.99
CA ILE A 206 5.88 5.14 -9.48
C ILE A 206 7.11 4.68 -8.70
N THR A 207 8.28 4.72 -9.37
CA THR A 207 9.53 4.11 -8.90
C THR A 207 10.64 5.12 -8.61
N SER A 208 10.47 6.37 -9.05
CA SER A 208 11.47 7.43 -8.87
C SER A 208 10.81 8.80 -8.63
N PRO A 209 11.59 9.80 -8.14
CA PRO A 209 11.13 11.18 -8.02
C PRO A 209 10.64 11.79 -9.33
N GLU A 210 11.34 11.54 -10.45
CA GLU A 210 10.94 12.02 -11.78
C GLU A 210 9.61 11.39 -12.20
N LYS A 211 9.50 10.06 -12.03
CA LYS A 211 8.26 9.37 -12.37
C LYS A 211 7.08 9.88 -11.56
N ALA A 212 7.29 10.21 -10.30
CA ALA A 212 6.28 10.84 -9.44
C ALA A 212 5.83 12.20 -9.98
N ARG A 213 6.77 13.09 -10.37
CA ARG A 213 6.49 14.37 -11.01
C ARG A 213 5.73 14.19 -12.32
N ASP A 214 6.22 13.30 -13.17
CA ASP A 214 5.66 13.09 -14.50
C ASP A 214 4.24 12.51 -14.45
N VAL A 215 3.97 11.59 -13.51
CA VAL A 215 2.63 11.04 -13.27
C VAL A 215 1.68 12.13 -12.76
N LEU A 216 2.11 12.96 -11.81
CA LEU A 216 1.30 14.09 -11.34
C LEU A 216 0.99 15.07 -12.47
N ALA A 217 1.96 15.39 -13.32
CA ALA A 217 1.78 16.28 -14.45
C ALA A 217 0.86 15.69 -15.52
N ALA A 218 1.03 14.41 -15.87
CA ALA A 218 0.23 13.73 -16.89
C ALA A 218 -1.22 13.50 -16.47
N THR A 219 -1.46 13.24 -15.18
CA THR A 219 -2.80 12.87 -14.70
C THR A 219 -3.59 14.03 -14.11
N GLY A 220 -2.91 15.09 -13.65
CA GLY A 220 -3.52 16.13 -12.82
C GLY A 220 -4.00 15.61 -11.45
N ALA A 221 -3.61 14.40 -11.04
CA ALA A 221 -4.01 13.79 -9.78
C ALA A 221 -3.55 14.64 -8.58
N ASP A 222 -4.35 14.61 -7.52
CA ASP A 222 -4.08 15.38 -6.29
C ASP A 222 -2.98 14.74 -5.46
N ALA A 223 -2.82 13.42 -5.58
CA ALA A 223 -1.84 12.63 -4.85
C ALA A 223 -1.30 11.46 -5.70
N ILE A 224 -0.22 10.86 -5.22
CA ILE A 224 0.31 9.59 -5.75
C ILE A 224 0.36 8.54 -4.66
N MET A 225 0.07 7.29 -5.04
CA MET A 225 0.13 6.15 -4.13
C MET A 225 1.21 5.17 -4.60
N ILE A 226 2.15 4.86 -3.71
CA ILE A 226 3.33 4.06 -3.99
C ILE A 226 3.17 2.69 -3.32
N GLY A 227 3.38 1.62 -4.09
CA GLY A 227 3.35 0.24 -3.61
C GLY A 227 4.74 -0.37 -3.61
N ARG A 228 5.00 -1.25 -4.58
CA ARG A 228 6.21 -2.09 -4.67
C ARG A 228 7.53 -1.32 -4.57
N ALA A 229 7.60 -0.11 -5.08
CA ALA A 229 8.80 0.71 -5.02
C ALA A 229 9.22 1.13 -3.59
N ALA A 230 8.33 1.02 -2.60
CA ALA A 230 8.65 1.24 -1.19
C ALA A 230 9.21 -0.01 -0.50
N GLN A 231 9.10 -1.20 -1.12
CA GLN A 231 9.64 -2.44 -0.59
C GLN A 231 11.17 -2.42 -0.63
N GLY A 232 11.80 -2.46 0.54
CA GLY A 232 13.26 -2.32 0.68
C GLY A 232 13.81 -0.91 0.47
N ARG A 233 12.91 0.05 0.18
CA ARG A 233 13.24 1.47 -0.01
C ARG A 233 12.17 2.38 0.60
N PRO A 234 11.84 2.25 1.89
CA PRO A 234 10.78 3.06 2.48
C PRO A 234 11.09 4.57 2.48
N TRP A 235 12.36 4.96 2.35
CA TRP A 235 12.80 6.35 2.20
C TRP A 235 12.46 6.98 0.84
N ILE A 236 11.87 6.22 -0.12
CA ILE A 236 11.37 6.76 -1.39
C ILE A 236 10.39 7.92 -1.19
N PHE A 237 9.61 7.90 -0.12
CA PHE A 237 8.69 8.99 0.22
C PHE A 237 9.43 10.28 0.52
N ARG A 238 10.51 10.22 1.28
CA ARG A 238 11.38 11.37 1.57
C ARG A 238 12.08 11.89 0.31
N GLU A 239 12.59 10.98 -0.52
CA GLU A 239 13.23 11.33 -1.79
C GLU A 239 12.26 12.06 -2.73
N ILE A 240 11.07 11.50 -2.94
CA ILE A 240 10.03 12.10 -3.79
C ILE A 240 9.57 13.44 -3.19
N GLY A 241 9.31 13.50 -1.88
CA GLY A 241 8.88 14.72 -1.21
C GLY A 241 9.87 15.85 -1.37
N HIS A 242 11.16 15.59 -1.19
CA HIS A 242 12.22 16.55 -1.40
C HIS A 242 12.30 17.01 -2.86
N PHE A 243 12.33 16.08 -3.80
CA PHE A 243 12.41 16.40 -5.23
C PHE A 243 11.21 17.22 -5.73
N LEU A 244 10.00 16.89 -5.30
CA LEU A 244 8.80 17.65 -5.68
C LEU A 244 8.79 19.08 -5.09
N ALA A 245 9.47 19.27 -3.97
CA ALA A 245 9.57 20.58 -3.34
C ALA A 245 10.70 21.45 -3.89
N THR A 246 11.84 20.86 -4.28
CA THR A 246 13.07 21.59 -4.61
C THR A 246 13.54 21.40 -6.05
N GLY A 247 13.14 20.33 -6.72
CA GLY A 247 13.70 19.91 -8.01
C GLY A 247 15.04 19.16 -7.89
N GLU A 248 15.56 18.99 -6.68
CA GLU A 248 16.87 18.37 -6.43
C GLU A 248 16.75 16.98 -5.83
N HIS A 249 17.72 16.11 -6.12
CA HIS A 249 17.80 14.78 -5.53
C HIS A 249 18.45 14.83 -4.16
N LEU A 250 17.95 14.01 -3.24
CA LEU A 250 18.69 13.68 -2.02
C LEU A 250 19.84 12.74 -2.35
N ALA A 251 20.94 12.88 -1.62
CA ALA A 251 21.99 11.87 -1.65
C ALA A 251 21.43 10.52 -1.18
N PRO A 252 21.90 9.39 -1.75
CA PRO A 252 21.51 8.06 -1.28
C PRO A 252 21.71 7.91 0.23
N PRO A 253 20.88 7.09 0.92
CA PRO A 253 20.98 6.95 2.37
C PRO A 253 22.34 6.36 2.78
N LEU A 254 22.80 6.72 3.97
CA LEU A 254 23.96 6.09 4.58
C LEU A 254 23.65 4.62 4.90
N VAL A 255 24.64 3.73 4.77
CA VAL A 255 24.51 2.33 5.17
C VAL A 255 24.11 2.21 6.65
N ALA A 256 24.70 3.05 7.51
CA ALA A 256 24.35 3.10 8.94
C ALA A 256 22.86 3.51 9.18
N GLU A 257 22.31 4.41 8.34
CA GLU A 257 20.90 4.77 8.41
C GLU A 257 20.02 3.57 8.02
N VAL A 258 20.33 2.91 6.91
CA VAL A 258 19.59 1.75 6.42
C VAL A 258 19.64 0.59 7.42
N ARG A 259 20.82 0.36 8.04
CA ARG A 259 20.98 -0.60 9.12
C ARG A 259 19.98 -0.33 10.26
N ARG A 260 19.96 0.88 10.77
CA ARG A 260 19.03 1.27 11.83
C ARG A 260 17.57 1.06 11.40
N LEU A 261 17.18 1.57 10.24
CA LEU A 261 15.80 1.46 9.74
C LEU A 261 15.36 0.00 9.57
N LEU A 262 16.23 -0.88 9.04
CA LEU A 262 15.89 -2.28 8.85
C LEU A 262 15.82 -3.02 10.19
N LEU A 263 16.76 -2.79 11.11
CA LEU A 263 16.78 -3.46 12.41
C LEU A 263 15.58 -3.03 13.28
N ASP A 264 15.22 -1.75 13.29
CA ASP A 264 14.03 -1.23 13.98
C ASP A 264 12.76 -1.85 13.37
N HIS A 265 12.66 -1.90 12.04
CA HIS A 265 11.54 -2.54 11.34
C HIS A 265 11.42 -4.03 11.69
N LEU A 266 12.54 -4.77 11.76
CA LEU A 266 12.54 -6.18 12.14
C LEU A 266 12.06 -6.38 13.58
N GLN A 267 12.50 -5.53 14.51
CA GLN A 267 12.07 -5.59 15.90
C GLN A 267 10.56 -5.41 16.04
N ASP A 268 10.00 -4.40 15.35
CA ASP A 268 8.55 -4.14 15.35
C ASP A 268 7.78 -5.28 14.66
N HIS A 269 8.35 -5.84 13.60
CA HIS A 269 7.76 -6.95 12.87
C HIS A 269 7.70 -8.22 13.75
N TYR A 270 8.78 -8.56 14.47
CA TYR A 270 8.80 -9.68 15.39
C TYR A 270 7.80 -9.48 16.54
N SER A 271 7.69 -8.25 17.05
CA SER A 271 6.71 -7.91 18.09
C SER A 271 5.27 -8.16 17.63
N LEU A 272 4.95 -7.84 16.36
CA LEU A 272 3.60 -8.03 15.79
C LEU A 272 3.30 -9.49 15.47
N TYR A 273 4.27 -10.23 14.94
CA TYR A 273 4.04 -11.58 14.40
C TYR A 273 4.44 -12.71 15.33
N GLY A 274 5.29 -12.43 16.33
CA GLY A 274 5.92 -13.42 17.19
C GLY A 274 7.05 -14.18 16.49
N GLU A 275 7.75 -15.03 17.26
CA GLU A 275 8.98 -15.72 16.84
C GLU A 275 8.83 -16.43 15.48
N LEU A 276 8.03 -17.49 15.43
CA LEU A 276 7.97 -18.39 14.28
C LEU A 276 7.47 -17.70 13.01
N THR A 277 6.38 -16.92 13.12
CA THR A 277 5.80 -16.24 11.96
C THR A 277 6.65 -15.02 11.58
N GLY A 278 7.16 -14.30 12.58
CA GLY A 278 7.99 -13.10 12.41
C GLY A 278 9.24 -13.40 11.60
N VAL A 279 10.03 -14.41 12.02
CA VAL A 279 11.26 -14.81 11.30
C VAL A 279 10.97 -15.14 9.82
N ARG A 280 9.97 -15.98 9.57
CA ARG A 280 9.66 -16.42 8.21
C ARG A 280 9.14 -15.31 7.33
N SER A 281 8.28 -14.44 7.87
CA SER A 281 7.73 -13.33 7.10
C SER A 281 8.70 -12.15 6.94
N ALA A 282 9.67 -11.99 7.85
CA ALA A 282 10.71 -10.98 7.74
C ALA A 282 11.68 -11.23 6.57
N ARG A 283 11.90 -12.49 6.18
CA ARG A 283 12.83 -12.88 5.08
C ARG A 283 12.62 -12.09 3.79
N LYS A 284 11.38 -11.82 3.42
CA LYS A 284 11.06 -11.03 2.22
C LYS A 284 11.46 -9.55 2.38
N HIS A 285 11.23 -8.95 3.56
CA HIS A 285 11.64 -7.57 3.82
C HIS A 285 13.16 -7.45 3.76
N ILE A 286 13.89 -8.33 4.44
CA ILE A 286 15.36 -8.39 4.39
C ILE A 286 15.83 -8.52 2.94
N ALA A 287 15.25 -9.46 2.17
CA ALA A 287 15.60 -9.67 0.78
C ALA A 287 15.37 -8.42 -0.08
N TRP A 288 14.30 -7.67 0.13
CA TRP A 288 14.04 -6.44 -0.62
C TRP A 288 15.06 -5.34 -0.34
N TYR A 289 15.47 -5.15 0.92
CA TYR A 289 16.49 -4.17 1.27
C TYR A 289 17.87 -4.50 0.65
N LEU A 290 18.18 -5.79 0.56
CA LEU A 290 19.53 -6.23 0.17
C LEU A 290 19.66 -6.65 -1.30
N ARG A 291 18.54 -6.69 -2.04
CA ARG A 291 18.51 -7.19 -3.43
C ARG A 291 19.57 -6.59 -4.35
N ALA A 292 19.77 -5.28 -4.26
CA ALA A 292 20.68 -4.52 -5.12
C ALA A 292 22.08 -4.32 -4.50
N LEU A 293 22.35 -4.90 -3.33
CA LEU A 293 23.59 -4.68 -2.60
C LEU A 293 24.61 -5.78 -2.86
N PRO A 294 25.92 -5.47 -2.80
CA PRO A 294 26.96 -6.49 -2.89
C PRO A 294 26.76 -7.63 -1.89
N GLY A 295 26.83 -8.87 -2.35
CA GLY A 295 26.62 -10.05 -1.51
C GLY A 295 25.15 -10.34 -1.10
N GLY A 296 24.19 -9.51 -1.51
CA GLY A 296 22.81 -9.59 -1.06
C GLY A 296 22.12 -10.92 -1.39
N GLU A 297 22.40 -11.53 -2.56
CA GLU A 297 21.82 -12.81 -2.93
C GLU A 297 22.36 -13.98 -2.07
N ALA A 298 23.68 -14.02 -1.82
CA ALA A 298 24.26 -15.02 -0.94
C ALA A 298 23.75 -14.88 0.49
N PHE A 299 23.61 -13.65 0.95
CA PHE A 299 23.04 -13.36 2.27
C PHE A 299 21.55 -13.74 2.36
N ARG A 300 20.77 -13.53 1.30
CA ARG A 300 19.37 -13.97 1.22
C ARG A 300 19.23 -15.49 1.40
N GLN A 301 20.12 -16.28 0.78
CA GLN A 301 20.15 -17.72 0.97
C GLN A 301 20.46 -18.10 2.41
N HIS A 302 21.42 -17.44 3.05
CA HIS A 302 21.75 -17.64 4.45
C HIS A 302 20.57 -17.30 5.39
N ILE A 303 19.95 -16.14 5.24
CA ILE A 303 18.80 -15.69 6.05
C ILE A 303 17.63 -16.66 5.98
N ASN A 304 17.44 -17.33 4.86
CA ASN A 304 16.36 -18.31 4.70
C ASN A 304 16.53 -19.56 5.57
N THR A 305 17.72 -19.83 6.10
CA THR A 305 18.00 -20.99 6.97
C THR A 305 17.81 -20.67 8.46
N ILE A 306 17.74 -19.40 8.83
CA ILE A 306 17.62 -18.96 10.23
C ILE A 306 16.15 -19.09 10.68
N GLU A 307 15.93 -19.66 11.87
CA GLU A 307 14.60 -19.94 12.41
C GLU A 307 14.27 -19.20 13.71
N ASP A 308 15.20 -18.36 14.25
CA ASP A 308 14.97 -17.54 15.44
C ASP A 308 15.21 -16.05 15.17
N CYS A 309 14.46 -15.17 15.88
CA CYS A 309 14.48 -13.73 15.69
C CYS A 309 15.83 -13.11 16.03
N THR A 310 16.47 -13.55 17.11
CA THR A 310 17.71 -12.96 17.62
C THR A 310 18.86 -13.21 16.65
N THR A 311 19.02 -14.46 16.21
CA THR A 311 20.03 -14.85 15.23
C THR A 311 19.78 -14.15 13.88
N GLN A 312 18.53 -14.05 13.44
CA GLN A 312 18.20 -13.36 12.19
C GLN A 312 18.53 -11.86 12.27
N TRP A 313 18.15 -11.21 13.38
CA TRP A 313 18.44 -9.80 13.62
C TRP A 313 19.97 -9.54 13.67
N GLN A 314 20.72 -10.37 14.41
CA GLN A 314 22.16 -10.25 14.52
C GLN A 314 22.87 -10.46 13.16
N ALA A 315 22.44 -11.48 12.39
CA ALA A 315 23.01 -11.72 11.06
C ALA A 315 22.81 -10.51 10.12
N VAL A 316 21.64 -9.87 10.18
CA VAL A 316 21.38 -8.64 9.40
C VAL A 316 22.25 -7.48 9.89
N ALA A 317 22.42 -7.32 11.21
CA ALA A 317 23.28 -6.29 11.78
C ALA A 317 24.74 -6.47 11.30
N ASP A 318 25.30 -7.67 11.45
CA ASP A 318 26.68 -7.99 11.07
C ASP A 318 26.92 -7.78 9.56
N HIS A 319 25.97 -8.18 8.73
CA HIS A 319 26.06 -8.00 7.27
C HIS A 319 26.10 -6.51 6.89
N LEU A 320 25.25 -5.68 7.48
CA LEU A 320 25.23 -4.25 7.21
C LEU A 320 26.41 -3.51 7.85
N ASP A 321 26.95 -3.98 8.98
CA ASP A 321 28.19 -3.46 9.55
C ASP A 321 29.38 -3.74 8.62
N ALA A 322 29.49 -4.95 8.07
CA ALA A 322 30.51 -5.29 7.10
C ALA A 322 30.39 -4.49 5.79
N LEU A 323 29.15 -4.23 5.33
CA LEU A 323 28.89 -3.37 4.18
C LEU A 323 29.30 -1.92 4.46
N GLY A 324 29.03 -1.41 5.65
CA GLY A 324 29.42 -0.06 6.08
C GLY A 324 30.93 0.18 6.13
N GLN A 325 31.73 -0.90 6.26
CA GLN A 325 33.20 -0.82 6.14
C GLN A 325 33.68 -0.70 4.67
N GLN A 326 32.83 -1.06 3.72
CA GLN A 326 33.15 -1.04 2.29
C GLN A 326 32.62 0.22 1.59
N MET A 327 31.49 0.78 2.07
CA MET A 327 30.87 1.96 1.50
C MET A 327 30.07 2.74 2.56
N ASP A 328 30.13 4.07 2.49
CA ASP A 328 29.38 4.93 3.41
C ASP A 328 27.90 5.03 3.05
N ARG A 329 27.57 5.03 1.74
CA ARG A 329 26.22 5.21 1.20
C ARG A 329 25.85 4.06 0.29
N LEU A 330 24.53 3.76 0.24
CA LEU A 330 24.01 2.86 -0.77
C LEU A 330 24.29 3.42 -2.18
N PRO A 331 24.41 2.55 -3.21
CA PRO A 331 24.45 3.01 -4.59
C PRO A 331 23.13 3.76 -4.91
N ALA A 332 23.22 4.76 -5.78
CA ALA A 332 22.03 5.43 -6.28
C ALA A 332 21.09 4.37 -6.88
N ALA A 333 19.80 4.47 -6.58
CA ALA A 333 18.81 3.59 -7.16
C ALA A 333 18.70 3.88 -8.67
N THR A 334 19.54 3.23 -9.46
CA THR A 334 19.38 3.16 -10.91
C THR A 334 18.16 2.31 -11.15
N GLY A 335 17.15 2.95 -11.77
CA GLY A 335 15.82 2.43 -12.05
C GLY A 335 15.64 0.93 -11.84
N LEU A 336 15.01 0.55 -10.74
CA LEU A 336 14.56 -0.82 -10.53
C LEU A 336 13.35 -1.09 -11.44
N ASP A 337 13.57 -0.93 -12.75
CA ASP A 337 12.67 -1.41 -13.82
C ASP A 337 12.82 -2.93 -14.02
N ALA A 338 13.52 -3.62 -13.14
CA ALA A 338 13.46 -5.07 -13.08
C ALA A 338 12.06 -5.47 -12.61
N GLU A 339 11.28 -5.98 -13.54
CA GLU A 339 10.00 -6.64 -13.26
C GLU A 339 10.18 -7.58 -12.05
N PRO A 340 9.44 -7.41 -10.96
CA PRO A 340 9.46 -8.41 -9.92
C PRO A 340 8.83 -9.66 -10.50
N GLU A 341 9.61 -10.73 -10.53
CA GLU A 341 9.12 -12.07 -10.83
C GLU A 341 7.80 -12.34 -10.12
N GLU A 342 6.88 -12.97 -10.82
CA GLU A 342 5.55 -13.33 -10.35
C GLU A 342 5.60 -14.06 -9.00
N GLN A 343 5.34 -13.36 -7.91
CA GLN A 343 5.00 -14.02 -6.64
C GLN A 343 3.48 -14.27 -6.60
N GLU A 344 2.99 -15.22 -7.42
CA GLU A 344 1.62 -15.74 -7.32
C GLU A 344 1.38 -16.56 -6.03
N GLY A 345 2.33 -16.70 -5.12
CA GLY A 345 2.37 -17.68 -4.04
C GLY A 345 2.10 -17.24 -2.60
N LEU A 346 1.95 -15.96 -2.28
CA LEU A 346 1.93 -15.51 -0.87
C LEU A 346 0.60 -14.91 -0.37
N ALA A 347 -0.53 -15.29 -0.96
CA ALA A 347 -1.87 -15.00 -0.42
C ALA A 347 -2.48 -16.27 0.22
N ALA A 348 -1.81 -16.88 1.19
CA ALA A 348 -2.37 -17.95 2.02
C ALA A 348 -2.79 -17.42 3.40
#